data_335a9c1f26045c2a3f013f8d271b2a5e
#
_entry.id   335a9c1f26045c2a3f013f8d271b2a5e
#
_cell.length_a   1.000
_cell.length_b   1.000
_cell.length_c   1.000
_cell.angle_alpha   90.00
_cell.angle_beta   90.00
_cell.angle_gamma   90.00
#
_symmetry.space_group_name_H-M   'P 1'
#
loop_
_entity.id
_entity.type
_entity.pdbx_description
1 polymer ?
#
loop_
_entity_poly.entity_id
_entity_poly.type
_entity_poly.pdbx_seq_one_letter_code
_entity_poly.pdbx_strand_id
1 'polypeptide(L)'
;MYQNTLEFAQSLDEKDPLWKYREQFHFPQHEGRDVIYFTGNSLGLQPKSAQKYVDDVMKDWREMAVEGHFYAEKPWWDYHERLAAGMGKILGAKPEEISIMNTLTVNLHLLMVSFYRPTAKRFKILCEEKAFPSDQYMLKSQLRFHGLDPEKALIEVKKPEGKHAWETQDILDAIQ
;
A
#
# COMPACT_ATOMS: atom_id res chain seq x y z
N MET A 1 16.53 24.48 -16.59
CA MET A 1 15.17 25.04 -16.47
C MET A 1 14.20 24.02 -17.07
N TYR A 2 13.06 23.78 -16.46
CA TYR A 2 12.03 22.86 -16.98
C TYR A 2 11.49 23.35 -18.33
N GLN A 3 11.28 22.42 -19.28
CA GLN A 3 10.68 22.70 -20.59
C GLN A 3 9.58 21.67 -20.85
N ASN A 4 8.41 22.14 -21.27
CA ASN A 4 7.28 21.26 -21.62
C ASN A 4 7.38 20.82 -23.09
N THR A 5 8.43 20.04 -23.42
CA THR A 5 8.68 19.49 -24.74
C THR A 5 9.05 18.01 -24.67
N LEU A 6 8.81 17.27 -25.75
CA LEU A 6 9.13 15.85 -25.85
C LEU A 6 10.66 15.62 -25.76
N GLU A 7 11.44 16.45 -26.41
CA GLU A 7 12.90 16.36 -26.42
C GLU A 7 13.49 16.53 -25.02
N PHE A 8 12.91 17.44 -24.22
CA PHE A 8 13.34 17.62 -22.84
C PHE A 8 13.00 16.36 -22.00
N ALA A 9 11.78 15.81 -22.16
CA ALA A 9 11.40 14.57 -21.46
C ALA A 9 12.33 13.41 -21.85
N GLN A 10 12.57 13.19 -23.13
CA GLN A 10 13.50 12.16 -23.60
C GLN A 10 14.91 12.35 -23.05
N SER A 11 15.40 13.60 -22.98
CA SER A 11 16.70 13.89 -22.40
C SER A 11 16.83 13.59 -20.90
N LEU A 12 15.69 13.59 -20.18
CA LEU A 12 15.63 13.16 -18.79
C LEU A 12 15.62 11.64 -18.68
N ASP A 13 14.85 10.96 -19.51
CA ASP A 13 14.79 9.49 -19.57
C ASP A 13 16.16 8.89 -19.87
N GLU A 14 16.92 9.46 -20.82
CA GLU A 14 18.30 9.03 -21.16
C GLU A 14 19.27 9.15 -19.98
N LYS A 15 19.04 10.08 -19.07
CA LYS A 15 19.87 10.33 -17.88
C LYS A 15 19.39 9.60 -16.65
N ASP A 16 18.20 9.01 -16.69
CA ASP A 16 17.62 8.31 -15.55
C ASP A 16 18.32 6.96 -15.34
N PRO A 17 19.03 6.74 -14.22
CA PRO A 17 19.69 5.47 -13.95
C PRO A 17 18.67 4.33 -13.74
N LEU A 18 17.40 4.64 -13.52
CA LEU A 18 16.33 3.67 -13.28
C LEU A 18 15.63 3.20 -14.56
N TRP A 19 15.84 3.86 -15.70
CA TRP A 19 15.14 3.53 -16.95
C TRP A 19 15.26 2.05 -17.34
N LYS A 20 16.42 1.43 -17.07
CA LYS A 20 16.70 0.01 -17.35
C LYS A 20 15.75 -0.96 -16.63
N TYR A 21 15.15 -0.55 -15.51
CA TYR A 21 14.20 -1.39 -14.78
C TYR A 21 12.85 -1.49 -15.47
N ARG A 22 12.52 -0.57 -16.40
CA ARG A 22 11.30 -0.64 -17.20
C ARG A 22 11.18 -1.99 -17.93
N GLU A 23 12.26 -2.52 -18.43
CA GLU A 23 12.29 -3.79 -19.15
C GLU A 23 11.96 -5.01 -18.27
N GLN A 24 11.98 -4.87 -16.96
CA GLN A 24 11.65 -5.94 -16.01
C GLN A 24 10.15 -6.13 -15.79
N PHE A 25 9.32 -5.29 -16.41
CA PHE A 25 7.87 -5.32 -16.25
C PHE A 25 7.15 -5.64 -17.57
N HIS A 26 5.95 -6.23 -17.45
CA HIS A 26 5.02 -6.38 -18.55
C HIS A 26 4.19 -5.10 -18.68
N PHE A 27 4.15 -4.55 -19.88
CA PHE A 27 3.29 -3.40 -20.19
C PHE A 27 2.04 -3.87 -20.92
N PRO A 28 0.84 -3.40 -20.54
CA PRO A 28 -0.36 -3.57 -21.35
C PRO A 28 -0.15 -2.98 -22.76
N GLN A 29 -0.75 -3.61 -23.74
CA GLN A 29 -0.65 -3.17 -25.14
C GLN A 29 -1.96 -2.58 -25.60
N HIS A 30 -1.87 -1.50 -26.37
CA HIS A 30 -2.99 -0.92 -27.12
C HIS A 30 -2.51 -0.64 -28.54
N GLU A 31 -3.17 -1.23 -29.52
CA GLU A 31 -2.81 -1.12 -30.94
C GLU A 31 -1.33 -1.42 -31.25
N GLY A 32 -0.77 -2.43 -30.56
CA GLY A 32 0.62 -2.87 -30.72
C GLY A 32 1.66 -1.94 -30.11
N ARG A 33 1.28 -1.01 -29.25
CA ARG A 33 2.17 -0.10 -28.53
C ARG A 33 2.00 -0.25 -27.02
N ASP A 34 3.09 -0.05 -26.26
CA ASP A 34 3.01 0.03 -24.81
C ASP A 34 2.08 1.15 -24.37
N VAL A 35 1.17 0.82 -23.46
CA VAL A 35 0.33 1.81 -22.80
C VAL A 35 1.20 2.70 -21.90
N ILE A 36 0.96 4.00 -21.93
CA ILE A 36 1.50 4.94 -20.94
C ILE A 36 0.78 4.68 -19.61
N TYR A 37 1.47 4.02 -18.66
CA TYR A 37 0.86 3.52 -17.43
C TYR A 37 1.25 4.37 -16.23
N PHE A 38 0.29 5.11 -15.66
CA PHE A 38 0.47 5.96 -14.47
C PHE A 38 -0.42 5.57 -13.29
N THR A 39 -0.99 4.37 -13.30
CA THR A 39 -1.89 3.90 -12.24
C THR A 39 -1.22 2.93 -11.26
N GLY A 40 0.12 2.96 -11.18
CA GLY A 40 0.92 2.11 -10.29
C GLY A 40 0.61 2.28 -8.80
N ASN A 41 0.00 3.41 -8.40
CA ASN A 41 -0.50 3.63 -7.05
C ASN A 41 -1.69 2.72 -6.69
N SER A 42 -2.46 2.29 -7.68
CA SER A 42 -3.59 1.35 -7.49
C SER A 42 -3.16 -0.10 -7.70
N LEU A 43 -2.55 -0.39 -8.84
CA LEU A 43 -1.97 -1.70 -9.16
C LEU A 43 -0.71 -1.50 -9.99
N GLY A 44 0.45 -1.92 -9.47
CA GLY A 44 1.72 -1.88 -10.19
C GLY A 44 1.70 -2.79 -11.43
N LEU A 45 2.59 -2.49 -12.38
CA LEU A 45 2.82 -3.41 -13.50
C LEU A 45 3.38 -4.74 -13.01
N GLN A 46 2.99 -5.83 -13.67
CA GLN A 46 3.47 -7.17 -13.32
C GLN A 46 4.98 -7.30 -13.60
N PRO A 47 5.81 -7.60 -12.59
CA PRO A 47 7.20 -7.96 -12.83
C PRO A 47 7.30 -9.25 -13.66
N LYS A 48 8.18 -9.31 -14.64
CA LYS A 48 8.42 -10.52 -15.44
C LYS A 48 8.87 -11.72 -14.60
N SER A 49 9.53 -11.44 -13.48
CA SER A 49 9.94 -12.48 -12.52
C SER A 49 8.80 -13.08 -11.68
N ALA A 50 7.62 -12.43 -11.62
CA ALA A 50 6.51 -12.87 -10.75
C ALA A 50 6.07 -14.29 -11.04
N GLN A 51 5.95 -14.66 -12.32
CA GLN A 51 5.55 -16.02 -12.72
C GLN A 51 6.49 -17.08 -12.15
N LYS A 52 7.80 -16.85 -12.22
CA LYS A 52 8.79 -17.78 -11.66
C LYS A 52 8.55 -18.05 -10.17
N TYR A 53 8.31 -17.01 -9.37
CA TYR A 53 8.06 -17.20 -7.94
C TYR A 53 6.78 -17.99 -7.65
N VAL A 54 5.74 -17.79 -8.45
CA VAL A 54 4.50 -18.58 -8.34
C VAL A 54 4.77 -20.04 -8.72
N ASP A 55 5.49 -20.28 -9.81
CA ASP A 55 5.82 -21.62 -10.29
C ASP A 55 6.70 -22.38 -9.27
N ASP A 56 7.66 -21.69 -8.62
CA ASP A 56 8.50 -22.26 -7.58
C ASP A 56 7.62 -22.79 -6.40
N VAL A 57 6.67 -21.98 -5.91
CA VAL A 57 5.76 -22.37 -4.83
C VAL A 57 4.84 -23.53 -5.26
N MET A 58 4.31 -23.49 -6.49
CA MET A 58 3.46 -24.57 -7.02
C MET A 58 4.24 -25.87 -7.19
N LYS A 59 5.52 -25.78 -7.55
CA LYS A 59 6.41 -26.93 -7.61
C LYS A 59 6.62 -27.52 -6.21
N ASP A 60 6.99 -26.70 -5.24
CA ASP A 60 7.23 -27.15 -3.86
C ASP A 60 5.98 -27.83 -3.29
N TRP A 61 4.79 -27.28 -3.53
CA TRP A 61 3.54 -27.91 -3.11
C TRP A 61 3.33 -29.27 -3.75
N ARG A 62 3.54 -29.38 -5.06
CA ARG A 62 3.38 -30.65 -5.78
C ARG A 62 4.35 -31.74 -5.31
N GLU A 63 5.59 -31.34 -4.99
CA GLU A 63 6.68 -32.31 -4.69
C GLU A 63 6.82 -32.61 -3.20
N MET A 64 6.44 -31.67 -2.33
CA MET A 64 6.67 -31.76 -0.89
C MET A 64 5.38 -31.75 -0.06
N ALA A 65 4.24 -31.33 -0.61
CA ALA A 65 2.98 -31.19 0.13
C ALA A 65 3.19 -30.44 1.47
N VAL A 66 2.82 -31.01 2.62
CA VAL A 66 2.98 -30.40 3.94
C VAL A 66 4.45 -30.12 4.30
N GLU A 67 5.37 -30.91 3.79
CA GLU A 67 6.81 -30.75 4.07
C GLU A 67 7.37 -29.45 3.49
N GLY A 68 6.71 -28.84 2.47
CA GLY A 68 7.07 -27.54 1.93
C GLY A 68 7.09 -26.41 2.96
N HIS A 69 6.37 -26.58 4.07
CA HIS A 69 6.41 -25.60 5.18
C HIS A 69 7.82 -25.48 5.77
N PHE A 70 8.61 -26.56 5.75
CA PHE A 70 9.87 -26.61 6.48
C PHE A 70 11.09 -26.86 5.56
N TYR A 71 10.92 -27.60 4.47
CA TYR A 71 12.02 -28.15 3.67
C TYR A 71 12.09 -27.60 2.24
N ALA A 72 11.15 -26.75 1.80
CA ALA A 72 11.28 -26.05 0.53
C ALA A 72 12.54 -25.19 0.51
N GLU A 73 13.05 -24.82 -0.67
CA GLU A 73 14.14 -23.85 -0.82
C GLU A 73 13.82 -22.54 -0.10
N LYS A 74 12.54 -22.16 -0.13
CA LYS A 74 11.98 -21.02 0.60
C LYS A 74 10.83 -21.51 1.47
N PRO A 75 11.10 -22.04 2.69
CA PRO A 75 10.07 -22.59 3.55
C PRO A 75 8.91 -21.63 3.78
N TRP A 76 7.68 -22.15 3.85
CA TRP A 76 6.50 -21.28 3.96
C TRP A 76 6.24 -20.81 5.37
N TRP A 77 6.79 -21.53 6.37
CA TRP A 77 6.56 -21.25 7.79
C TRP A 77 7.01 -19.84 8.20
N ASP A 78 8.19 -19.42 7.74
CA ASP A 78 8.83 -18.14 8.06
C ASP A 78 8.87 -17.17 6.87
N TYR A 79 8.03 -17.39 5.87
CA TYR A 79 8.07 -16.66 4.60
C TYR A 79 7.97 -15.15 4.79
N HIS A 80 7.13 -14.70 5.73
CA HIS A 80 6.93 -13.29 6.05
C HIS A 80 8.16 -12.64 6.69
N GLU A 81 8.93 -13.38 7.50
CA GLU A 81 10.12 -12.85 8.18
C GLU A 81 11.24 -12.53 7.20
N ARG A 82 11.41 -13.36 6.15
CA ARG A 82 12.45 -13.16 5.13
C ARG A 82 12.24 -11.91 4.29
N LEU A 83 11.01 -11.44 4.18
CA LEU A 83 10.69 -10.23 3.45
C LEU A 83 10.87 -8.95 4.28
N ALA A 84 10.91 -9.08 5.60
CA ALA A 84 10.95 -7.93 6.52
C ALA A 84 12.20 -7.06 6.32
N ALA A 85 13.37 -7.67 6.08
CA ALA A 85 14.62 -6.93 5.88
C ALA A 85 14.60 -6.06 4.60
N GLY A 86 13.97 -6.57 3.52
CA GLY A 86 13.79 -5.82 2.28
C GLY A 86 12.81 -4.66 2.45
N MET A 87 11.68 -4.92 3.10
CA MET A 87 10.66 -3.91 3.38
C MET A 87 11.17 -2.84 4.35
N GLY A 88 12.02 -3.21 5.33
CA GLY A 88 12.64 -2.27 6.24
C GLY A 88 13.42 -1.17 5.54
N LYS A 89 14.16 -1.52 4.49
CA LYS A 89 14.90 -0.54 3.67
C LYS A 89 13.98 0.43 2.95
N ILE A 90 12.82 -0.04 2.49
CA ILE A 90 11.83 0.79 1.76
C ILE A 90 11.09 1.72 2.73
N LEU A 91 10.72 1.20 3.90
CA LEU A 91 9.92 1.92 4.90
C LEU A 91 10.76 2.76 5.88
N GLY A 92 12.09 2.58 5.89
CA GLY A 92 12.96 3.23 6.88
C GLY A 92 12.74 2.68 8.30
N ALA A 93 12.37 1.39 8.42
CA ALA A 93 12.10 0.70 9.68
C ALA A 93 13.06 -0.48 9.88
N LYS A 94 13.18 -0.94 11.11
CA LYS A 94 13.96 -2.15 11.41
C LYS A 94 13.16 -3.41 11.05
N PRO A 95 13.81 -4.52 10.68
CA PRO A 95 13.10 -5.76 10.33
C PRO A 95 12.14 -6.25 11.41
N GLU A 96 12.49 -6.13 12.69
CA GLU A 96 11.67 -6.52 13.84
C GLU A 96 10.43 -5.64 14.06
N GLU A 97 10.36 -4.49 13.40
CA GLU A 97 9.21 -3.58 13.43
C GLU A 97 8.24 -3.85 12.29
N ILE A 98 8.52 -4.83 11.40
CA ILE A 98 7.76 -5.11 10.20
C ILE A 98 7.07 -6.46 10.29
N SER A 99 5.78 -6.45 10.06
CA SER A 99 4.97 -7.65 9.84
C SER A 99 4.34 -7.59 8.45
N ILE A 100 4.69 -8.53 7.58
CA ILE A 100 4.13 -8.65 6.22
C ILE A 100 3.00 -9.65 6.26
N MET A 101 1.77 -9.15 6.17
CA MET A 101 0.58 -9.99 6.30
C MET A 101 -0.61 -9.35 5.61
N ASN A 102 -1.58 -10.15 5.21
CA ASN A 102 -2.91 -9.74 4.75
C ASN A 102 -2.96 -8.60 3.69
N THR A 103 -4.15 -8.12 3.43
CA THR A 103 -4.43 -6.91 2.64
C THR A 103 -4.51 -5.68 3.54
N LEU A 104 -4.41 -4.49 2.95
CA LEU A 104 -4.50 -3.22 3.68
C LEU A 104 -5.75 -3.14 4.56
N THR A 105 -6.93 -3.44 4.00
CA THR A 105 -8.21 -3.35 4.74
C THR A 105 -8.25 -4.29 5.94
N VAL A 106 -7.78 -5.53 5.77
CA VAL A 106 -7.71 -6.51 6.89
C VAL A 106 -6.74 -6.01 7.96
N ASN A 107 -5.57 -5.55 7.58
CA ASN A 107 -4.57 -5.02 8.53
C ASN A 107 -5.11 -3.80 9.28
N LEU A 108 -5.82 -2.91 8.60
CA LEU A 108 -6.42 -1.74 9.22
C LEU A 108 -7.50 -2.15 10.27
N HIS A 109 -8.33 -3.15 9.95
CA HIS A 109 -9.27 -3.71 10.94
C HIS A 109 -8.55 -4.30 12.15
N LEU A 110 -7.49 -5.08 11.95
CA LEU A 110 -6.70 -5.68 13.02
C LEU A 110 -6.05 -4.62 13.92
N LEU A 111 -5.50 -3.57 13.32
CA LEU A 111 -4.92 -2.44 14.05
C LEU A 111 -5.99 -1.71 14.87
N MET A 112 -7.16 -1.45 14.29
CA MET A 112 -8.26 -0.80 15.00
C MET A 112 -8.76 -1.65 16.17
N VAL A 113 -8.97 -2.95 15.98
CA VAL A 113 -9.36 -3.87 17.07
C VAL A 113 -8.27 -3.92 18.15
N SER A 114 -7.00 -3.82 17.78
CA SER A 114 -5.89 -3.87 18.73
C SER A 114 -5.69 -2.57 19.51
N PHE A 115 -5.83 -1.42 18.87
CA PHE A 115 -5.38 -0.14 19.45
C PHE A 115 -6.49 0.87 19.71
N TYR A 116 -7.59 0.84 18.96
CA TYR A 116 -8.70 1.77 19.18
C TYR A 116 -9.49 1.35 20.43
N ARG A 117 -9.38 2.16 21.47
CA ARG A 117 -10.06 1.97 22.78
C ARG A 117 -10.83 3.25 23.11
N PRO A 118 -12.06 3.42 22.54
CA PRO A 118 -12.83 4.62 22.78
C PRO A 118 -13.24 4.77 24.25
N THR A 119 -13.23 6.02 24.72
CA THR A 119 -13.70 6.41 26.04
C THR A 119 -14.70 7.56 25.89
N ALA A 120 -15.41 7.92 26.97
CA ALA A 120 -16.33 9.05 26.94
C ALA A 120 -15.69 10.40 26.50
N LYS A 121 -14.36 10.54 26.67
CA LYS A 121 -13.62 11.76 26.28
C LYS A 121 -12.82 11.62 24.99
N ARG A 122 -12.42 10.40 24.62
CA ARG A 122 -11.54 10.13 23.48
C ARG A 122 -12.14 9.00 22.65
N PHE A 123 -13.01 9.35 21.74
CA PHE A 123 -13.76 8.38 20.92
C PHE A 123 -13.78 8.74 19.42
N LYS A 124 -13.39 9.95 19.08
CA LYS A 124 -13.41 10.40 17.68
C LYS A 124 -12.25 9.80 16.88
N ILE A 125 -12.50 9.53 15.62
CA ILE A 125 -11.50 9.16 14.63
C ILE A 125 -11.36 10.31 13.65
N LEU A 126 -10.13 10.71 13.36
CA LEU A 126 -9.80 11.71 12.35
C LEU A 126 -9.24 11.02 11.11
N CYS A 127 -9.75 11.38 9.93
CA CYS A 127 -9.19 10.94 8.64
C CYS A 127 -9.28 12.07 7.60
N GLU A 128 -8.64 11.88 6.47
CA GLU A 128 -8.79 12.80 5.35
C GLU A 128 -10.18 12.70 4.72
N GLU A 129 -10.66 13.83 4.19
CA GLU A 129 -11.87 13.89 3.38
C GLU A 129 -11.75 12.96 2.17
N LYS A 130 -12.80 12.19 1.90
CA LYS A 130 -12.85 11.24 0.78
C LYS A 130 -11.73 10.19 0.80
N ALA A 131 -11.33 9.75 2.00
CA ALA A 131 -10.50 8.56 2.16
C ALA A 131 -11.01 7.41 1.27
N PHE A 132 -10.12 6.49 0.92
CA PHE A 132 -10.51 5.38 0.04
C PHE A 132 -11.74 4.64 0.59
N PRO A 133 -12.69 4.22 -0.26
CA PRO A 133 -13.97 3.67 0.21
C PRO A 133 -13.85 2.54 1.23
N SER A 134 -12.90 1.61 1.07
CA SER A 134 -12.70 0.52 2.05
C SER A 134 -12.30 1.04 3.43
N ASP A 135 -11.50 2.12 3.48
CA ASP A 135 -11.05 2.72 4.74
C ASP A 135 -12.22 3.42 5.44
N GLN A 136 -13.03 4.17 4.69
CA GLN A 136 -14.24 4.78 5.23
C GLN A 136 -15.22 3.74 5.80
N TYR A 137 -15.45 2.64 5.06
CA TYR A 137 -16.32 1.55 5.55
C TYR A 137 -15.75 0.92 6.81
N MET A 138 -14.45 0.69 6.86
CA MET A 138 -13.77 0.12 8.02
C MET A 138 -13.91 1.04 9.23
N LEU A 139 -13.57 2.33 9.10
CA LEU A 139 -13.67 3.31 10.19
C LEU A 139 -15.12 3.41 10.72
N LYS A 140 -16.10 3.55 9.83
CA LYS A 140 -17.52 3.60 10.22
C LYS A 140 -17.99 2.30 10.87
N SER A 141 -17.51 1.14 10.42
CA SER A 141 -17.83 -0.15 11.02
C SER A 141 -17.28 -0.28 12.43
N GLN A 142 -16.04 0.15 12.66
CA GLN A 142 -15.43 0.15 13.99
C GLN A 142 -16.15 1.08 14.97
N LEU A 143 -16.53 2.26 14.53
CA LEU A 143 -17.36 3.16 15.36
C LEU A 143 -18.67 2.51 15.76
N ARG A 144 -19.42 1.91 14.81
CA ARG A 144 -20.67 1.19 15.11
C ARG A 144 -20.45 0.00 16.04
N PHE A 145 -19.36 -0.75 15.87
CA PHE A 145 -19.02 -1.87 16.75
C PHE A 145 -18.88 -1.43 18.21
N HIS A 146 -18.38 -0.22 18.44
CA HIS A 146 -18.28 0.39 19.77
C HIS A 146 -19.54 1.16 20.20
N GLY A 147 -20.65 1.05 19.47
CA GLY A 147 -21.90 1.77 19.78
C GLY A 147 -21.86 3.27 19.53
N LEU A 148 -20.89 3.74 18.74
CA LEU A 148 -20.74 5.15 18.41
C LEU A 148 -21.41 5.49 17.08
N ASP A 149 -21.97 6.71 17.00
CA ASP A 149 -22.54 7.25 15.77
C ASP A 149 -21.43 7.77 14.85
N PRO A 150 -21.20 7.17 13.66
CA PRO A 150 -20.16 7.63 12.75
C PRO A 150 -20.29 9.10 12.32
N GLU A 151 -21.53 9.62 12.21
CA GLU A 151 -21.76 11.02 11.80
C GLU A 151 -21.25 12.03 12.84
N LYS A 152 -21.08 11.58 14.10
CA LYS A 152 -20.57 12.40 15.20
C LYS A 152 -19.14 12.09 15.58
N ALA A 153 -18.70 10.86 15.32
CA ALA A 153 -17.43 10.34 15.80
C ALA A 153 -16.35 10.25 14.70
N LEU A 154 -16.72 10.25 13.41
CA LEU A 154 -15.76 10.34 12.31
C LEU A 154 -15.60 11.80 11.88
N ILE A 155 -14.40 12.32 12.01
CA ILE A 155 -14.06 13.67 11.60
C ILE A 155 -13.26 13.58 10.31
N GLU A 156 -13.84 14.06 9.22
CA GLU A 156 -13.16 14.16 7.93
C GLU A 156 -12.54 15.55 7.78
N VAL A 157 -11.21 15.60 7.69
CA VAL A 157 -10.48 16.85 7.46
C VAL A 157 -10.71 17.28 6.01
N LYS A 158 -11.49 18.33 5.82
CA LYS A 158 -11.77 18.87 4.49
C LYS A 158 -10.53 19.55 3.93
N LYS A 159 -10.28 19.31 2.66
CA LYS A 159 -9.22 20.02 1.95
C LYS A 159 -9.68 21.46 1.69
N PRO A 160 -8.87 22.48 2.04
CA PRO A 160 -9.21 23.88 1.78
C PRO A 160 -9.45 24.13 0.29
N GLU A 161 -10.42 25.00 -0.01
CA GLU A 161 -10.74 25.36 -1.39
C GLU A 161 -9.52 25.97 -2.10
N GLY A 162 -9.28 25.53 -3.34
CA GLY A 162 -8.14 25.98 -4.15
C GLY A 162 -6.79 25.33 -3.80
N LYS A 163 -6.70 24.51 -2.75
CA LYS A 163 -5.48 23.76 -2.43
C LYS A 163 -5.49 22.35 -3.03
N HIS A 164 -4.32 21.84 -3.42
CA HIS A 164 -4.14 20.48 -3.91
C HIS A 164 -3.77 19.47 -2.82
N ALA A 165 -3.27 19.94 -1.67
CA ALA A 165 -2.90 19.13 -0.52
C ALA A 165 -3.29 19.84 0.79
N TRP A 166 -3.36 19.05 1.88
CA TRP A 166 -3.50 19.61 3.24
C TRP A 166 -2.16 20.16 3.73
N GLU A 167 -2.22 21.25 4.46
CA GLU A 167 -1.11 21.72 5.28
C GLU A 167 -1.23 21.16 6.70
N THR A 168 -0.15 21.13 7.45
CA THR A 168 -0.16 20.67 8.84
C THR A 168 -1.17 21.45 9.69
N GLN A 169 -1.34 22.75 9.43
CA GLN A 169 -2.28 23.57 10.19
C GLN A 169 -3.74 23.17 9.94
N ASP A 170 -4.10 22.79 8.71
CA ASP A 170 -5.47 22.32 8.39
C ASP A 170 -5.84 21.08 9.23
N ILE A 171 -4.87 20.21 9.51
CA ILE A 171 -5.05 19.01 10.34
C ILE A 171 -5.13 19.38 11.82
N LEU A 172 -4.25 20.29 12.29
CA LEU A 172 -4.23 20.74 13.68
C LEU A 172 -5.52 21.46 14.05
N ASP A 173 -6.07 22.26 13.15
CA ASP A 173 -7.35 22.98 13.38
C ASP A 173 -8.53 21.98 13.49
N ALA A 174 -8.48 20.85 12.80
CA ALA A 174 -9.51 19.84 12.89
C ALA A 174 -9.44 18.99 14.19
N ILE A 175 -8.31 19.03 14.91
CA ILE A 175 -8.12 18.31 16.18
C ILE A 175 -8.70 19.11 17.37
N GLN A 176 -8.80 20.42 17.27
CA GLN A 176 -9.34 21.30 18.31
C GLN A 176 -10.86 21.19 18.40
#